data_8c5e68358d9b77169cf07a65deba8c66
#
_entry.id   8c5e68358d9b77169cf07a65deba8c66
#
_cell.length_a   1.000
_cell.length_b   1.000
_cell.length_c   1.000
_cell.angle_alpha   90.00
_cell.angle_beta   90.00
_cell.angle_gamma   90.00
#
_symmetry.space_group_name_H-M   'P 1'
#
loop_
_entity.id
_entity.type
_entity.pdbx_description
1 polymer ?
#
loop_
_entity_poly.entity_id
_entity_poly.type
_entity_poly.pdbx_seq_one_letter_code
_entity_poly.pdbx_strand_id
1 'polypeptide(L)'
;MSSEQYKEMVIIQKTYDMIEYAYVCMRQFPKSEKFTLAAEIKTSMYTLLKLLIAASKKYYKKTTLQEIDIELQFLKTTVRLATQLRN
;
A
#
# COMPACT_ATOMS: atom_id res chain seq x y z
N MET A 1 -7.73 18.80 -16.62
CA MET A 1 -7.23 17.50 -16.17
C MET A 1 -8.15 16.41 -16.66
N SER A 2 -7.63 15.38 -17.31
CA SER A 2 -8.44 14.28 -17.80
C SER A 2 -8.90 13.41 -16.61
N SER A 3 -9.96 12.62 -16.83
CA SER A 3 -10.45 11.72 -15.78
C SER A 3 -9.41 10.66 -15.42
N GLU A 4 -8.58 10.24 -16.38
CA GLU A 4 -7.51 9.28 -16.11
C GLU A 4 -6.41 9.89 -15.25
N GLN A 5 -6.04 11.13 -15.50
CA GLN A 5 -5.06 11.84 -14.69
C GLN A 5 -5.58 12.02 -13.26
N TYR A 6 -6.87 12.33 -13.13
CA TYR A 6 -7.49 12.45 -11.83
C TYR A 6 -7.46 11.13 -11.06
N LYS A 7 -7.81 10.03 -11.72
CA LYS A 7 -7.77 8.69 -11.10
C LYS A 7 -6.37 8.32 -10.66
N GLU A 8 -5.38 8.64 -11.50
CA GLU A 8 -3.98 8.38 -11.17
C GLU A 8 -3.56 9.15 -9.92
N MET A 9 -3.92 10.42 -9.83
CA MET A 9 -3.62 11.26 -8.66
C MET A 9 -4.28 10.71 -7.40
N VAL A 10 -5.52 10.25 -7.50
CA VAL A 10 -6.24 9.68 -6.36
C VAL A 10 -5.54 8.42 -5.85
N ILE A 11 -5.12 7.54 -6.78
CA ILE A 11 -4.42 6.32 -6.41
C ILE A 11 -3.09 6.61 -5.74
N ILE A 12 -2.33 7.59 -6.26
CA ILE A 12 -1.06 8.00 -5.66
C ILE A 12 -1.29 8.51 -4.25
N GLN A 13 -2.28 9.38 -4.06
CA GLN A 13 -2.57 9.92 -2.74
C GLN A 13 -3.01 8.82 -1.76
N LYS A 14 -3.87 7.93 -2.20
CA LYS A 14 -4.31 6.79 -1.37
C LYS A 14 -3.13 5.92 -0.97
N THR A 15 -2.17 5.74 -1.87
CA THR A 15 -0.99 4.93 -1.59
C THR A 15 -0.15 5.55 -0.48
N TYR A 16 0.14 6.84 -0.58
CA TYR A 16 0.91 7.53 0.45
C TYR A 16 0.18 7.54 1.79
N ASP A 17 -1.12 7.82 1.78
CA ASP A 17 -1.93 7.82 3.00
C ASP A 17 -1.92 6.46 3.67
N MET A 18 -2.02 5.39 2.88
CA MET A 18 -2.03 4.04 3.42
C MET A 18 -0.67 3.65 4.01
N ILE A 19 0.42 4.05 3.34
CA ILE A 19 1.77 3.80 3.85
C ILE A 19 1.97 4.50 5.20
N GLU A 20 1.57 5.77 5.30
CA GLU A 20 1.67 6.50 6.57
C GLU A 20 0.86 5.82 7.66
N TYR A 21 -0.36 5.44 7.35
CA TYR A 21 -1.24 4.75 8.29
C TYR A 21 -0.63 3.43 8.76
N ALA A 22 -0.06 2.67 7.82
CA ALA A 22 0.57 1.39 8.15
C ALA A 22 1.76 1.58 9.09
N TYR A 23 2.57 2.62 8.89
CA TYR A 23 3.67 2.92 9.80
C TYR A 23 3.19 3.21 11.21
N VAL A 24 2.14 4.00 11.34
CA VAL A 24 1.57 4.30 12.65
C VAL A 24 1.08 3.03 13.32
N CYS A 25 0.38 2.18 12.59
CA CYS A 25 -0.15 0.93 13.14
C CYS A 25 0.96 -0.03 13.55
N MET A 26 2.06 -0.10 12.78
CA MET A 26 3.16 -1.02 13.09
C MET A 26 3.82 -0.74 14.43
N ARG A 27 3.80 0.51 14.89
CA ARG A 27 4.36 0.86 16.19
C ARG A 27 3.62 0.19 17.34
N GLN A 28 2.37 -0.18 17.11
CA GLN A 28 1.50 -0.76 18.13
C GLN A 28 1.38 -2.27 18.04
N PHE A 29 2.10 -2.90 17.11
CA PHE A 29 2.02 -4.34 16.94
C PHE A 29 2.67 -5.06 18.11
N PRO A 30 2.11 -6.21 18.52
CA PRO A 30 2.76 -7.06 19.53
C PRO A 30 4.15 -7.49 19.05
N LYS A 31 5.05 -7.72 19.98
CA LYS A 31 6.43 -8.13 19.65
C LYS A 31 6.45 -9.41 18.80
N SER A 32 5.55 -10.33 19.09
CA SER A 32 5.46 -11.60 18.36
C SER A 32 5.14 -11.39 16.88
N GLU A 33 4.43 -10.32 16.53
CA GLU A 33 4.00 -10.05 15.15
C GLU A 33 4.91 -9.06 14.42
N LYS A 34 5.85 -8.43 15.12
CA LYS A 34 6.73 -7.45 14.47
C LYS A 34 7.65 -8.08 13.44
N PHE A 35 8.00 -9.35 13.60
CA PHE A 35 8.89 -10.01 12.66
C PHE A 35 8.17 -10.65 11.49
N THR A 36 6.87 -10.96 11.65
CA THR A 36 6.09 -11.62 10.60
C THR A 36 5.21 -10.63 9.84
N LEU A 37 4.19 -10.08 10.49
CA LEU A 37 3.26 -9.19 9.82
C LEU A 37 3.90 -7.87 9.42
N ALA A 38 4.77 -7.32 10.27
CA ALA A 38 5.45 -6.07 9.92
C ALA A 38 6.35 -6.24 8.70
N ALA A 39 7.00 -7.40 8.57
CA ALA A 39 7.83 -7.68 7.39
C ALA A 39 6.99 -7.73 6.13
N GLU A 40 5.83 -8.39 6.19
CA GLU A 40 4.91 -8.46 5.05
C GLU A 40 4.38 -7.07 4.66
N ILE A 41 4.04 -6.26 5.66
CA ILE A 41 3.56 -4.90 5.43
C ILE A 41 4.65 -4.06 4.76
N LYS A 42 5.88 -4.14 5.23
CA LYS A 42 7.00 -3.40 4.63
C LYS A 42 7.25 -3.84 3.21
N THR A 43 7.20 -5.14 2.94
CA THR A 43 7.34 -5.66 1.58
C THR A 43 6.26 -5.09 0.67
N SER A 44 5.02 -5.07 1.14
CA SER A 44 3.91 -4.50 0.38
C SER A 44 4.11 -3.02 0.12
N MET A 45 4.60 -2.26 1.11
CA MET A 45 4.88 -0.83 0.94
C MET A 45 5.94 -0.59 -0.13
N TYR A 46 7.02 -1.37 -0.12
CA TYR A 46 8.06 -1.23 -1.15
C TYR A 46 7.54 -1.62 -2.53
N THR A 47 6.71 -2.66 -2.60
CA THR A 47 6.07 -3.05 -3.86
C THR A 47 5.22 -1.92 -4.41
N LEU A 48 4.44 -1.25 -3.55
CA LEU A 48 3.63 -0.10 -3.95
C LEU A 48 4.50 1.04 -4.48
N LEU A 49 5.60 1.35 -3.80
CA LEU A 49 6.49 2.41 -4.26
C LEU A 49 7.08 2.09 -5.63
N LYS A 50 7.49 0.84 -5.85
CA LYS A 50 7.99 0.41 -7.15
C LYS A 50 6.93 0.51 -8.23
N LEU A 51 5.70 0.13 -7.91
CA LEU A 51 4.58 0.21 -8.86
C LEU A 51 4.25 1.66 -9.21
N LEU A 52 4.33 2.58 -8.24
CA LEU A 52 4.13 4.00 -8.51
C LEU A 52 5.18 4.52 -9.49
N ILE A 53 6.43 4.14 -9.29
CA ILE A 53 7.51 4.52 -10.21
C ILE A 53 7.26 3.92 -11.59
N ALA A 54 6.88 2.64 -11.65
CA ALA A 54 6.59 1.98 -12.90
C ALA A 54 5.45 2.67 -13.65
N ALA A 55 4.39 3.05 -12.93
CA ALA A 55 3.26 3.74 -13.54
C ALA A 55 3.68 5.08 -14.15
N SER A 56 4.61 5.79 -13.50
CA SER A 56 5.09 7.07 -14.01
C SER A 56 5.94 6.93 -15.27
N LYS A 57 6.49 5.75 -15.53
CA LYS A 57 7.40 5.48 -16.65
C LYS A 57 6.76 4.74 -17.80
N LYS A 58 5.63 4.06 -17.56
CA LYS A 58 5.04 3.19 -18.57
C LYS A 58 4.12 3.93 -19.52
N TYR A 59 4.09 3.42 -20.74
CA TYR A 59 3.20 3.90 -21.78
C TYR A 59 1.74 3.49 -21.48
N TYR A 60 1.56 2.23 -21.05
CA TYR A 60 0.25 1.69 -20.69
C TYR A 60 0.16 1.60 -19.18
N LYS A 61 -0.58 2.53 -18.58
CA LYS A 61 -0.65 2.65 -17.12
C LYS A 61 -1.78 1.85 -16.50
N LYS A 62 -2.78 1.47 -17.31
CA LYS A 62 -4.00 0.85 -16.79
C LYS A 62 -3.72 -0.42 -15.99
N THR A 63 -2.90 -1.32 -16.53
CA THR A 63 -2.57 -2.57 -15.85
C THR A 63 -1.79 -2.29 -14.56
N THR A 64 -0.83 -1.37 -14.61
CA THR A 64 -0.03 -1.02 -13.44
C THR A 64 -0.90 -0.39 -12.36
N LEU A 65 -1.85 0.46 -12.73
CA LEU A 65 -2.77 1.05 -11.77
C LEU A 65 -3.67 -0.01 -11.13
N GLN A 66 -4.06 -1.03 -11.89
CA GLN A 66 -4.82 -2.15 -11.33
C GLN A 66 -3.98 -2.95 -10.33
N GLU A 67 -2.70 -3.17 -10.63
CA GLU A 67 -1.78 -3.85 -9.71
C GLU A 67 -1.62 -3.06 -8.41
N ILE A 68 -1.52 -1.73 -8.51
CA ILE A 68 -1.45 -0.86 -7.33
C ILE A 68 -2.72 -1.02 -6.49
N ASP A 69 -3.88 -1.03 -7.12
CA ASP A 69 -5.15 -1.16 -6.42
C ASP A 69 -5.22 -2.47 -5.63
N ILE A 70 -4.80 -3.57 -6.26
CA ILE A 70 -4.77 -4.88 -5.61
C ILE A 70 -3.81 -4.87 -4.42
N GLU A 71 -2.62 -4.30 -4.59
CA GLU A 71 -1.61 -4.26 -3.53
C GLU A 71 -2.06 -3.35 -2.38
N LEU A 72 -2.75 -2.24 -2.69
CA LEU A 72 -3.34 -1.39 -1.67
C LEU A 72 -4.36 -2.15 -0.84
N GLN A 73 -5.18 -2.96 -1.50
CA GLN A 73 -6.18 -3.76 -0.80
C GLN A 73 -5.50 -4.81 0.08
N PHE A 74 -4.44 -5.42 -0.40
CA PHE A 74 -3.66 -6.36 0.38
C PHE A 74 -3.05 -5.69 1.62
N LEU A 75 -2.43 -4.54 1.45
CA LEU A 75 -1.84 -3.79 2.56
C LEU A 75 -2.90 -3.42 3.60
N LYS A 76 -4.02 -2.90 3.14
CA LYS A 76 -5.14 -2.52 4.02
C LYS A 76 -5.65 -3.72 4.82
N THR A 77 -5.81 -4.86 4.13
CA THR A 77 -6.31 -6.07 4.76
C THR A 77 -5.31 -6.61 5.80
N THR A 78 -4.03 -6.59 5.46
CA THR A 78 -2.98 -7.07 6.35
C THR A 78 -2.87 -6.19 7.59
N VAL A 79 -2.94 -4.86 7.43
CA VAL A 79 -2.91 -3.94 8.57
C VAL A 79 -4.13 -4.17 9.47
N ARG A 80 -5.30 -4.39 8.88
CA ARG A 80 -6.52 -4.67 9.64
C ARG A 80 -6.37 -5.96 10.45
N LEU A 81 -5.84 -7.01 9.82
CA LEU A 81 -5.61 -8.29 10.50
C LEU A 81 -4.66 -8.10 11.68
N ALA A 82 -3.56 -7.39 11.47
CA ALA A 82 -2.59 -7.13 12.52
C ALA A 82 -3.20 -6.37 13.69
N THR A 83 -4.06 -5.40 13.39
CA THR A 83 -4.75 -4.62 14.41
C THR A 83 -5.69 -5.49 15.24
N GLN A 84 -6.39 -6.43 14.59
CA GLN A 84 -7.27 -7.36 15.28
C GLN A 84 -6.49 -8.31 16.18
N LEU A 85 -5.31 -8.74 15.74
CA LEU A 85 -4.47 -9.64 16.54
C LEU A 85 -3.84 -8.94 17.74
N ARG A 86 -3.83 -7.61 17.76
CA ARG A 86 -3.28 -6.84 18.87
C ARG A 86 -4.01 -7.10 20.17
N ASN A 87 -5.27 -7.42 20.11
CA ASN A 87 -6.06 -7.73 21.28
C ASN A 87 -5.99 -9.22 21.59
#